data_6b85ccf81be470d6056185ec92623b8f
#
_entry.id   6b85ccf81be470d6056185ec92623b8f
#
_cell.length_a   1.000
_cell.length_b   1.000
_cell.length_c   1.000
_cell.angle_alpha   90.00
_cell.angle_beta   90.00
_cell.angle_gamma   90.00
#
_symmetry.space_group_name_H-M   'P 1'
#
loop_
_entity.id
_entity.type
_entity.pdbx_description
1 polymer ?
#
loop_
_entity_poly.entity_id
_entity_poly.type
_entity_poly.pdbx_seq_one_letter_code
_entity_poly.pdbx_strand_id
1 'polypeptide(L)'
;MIPTSVKFGESKEDAVNSIQEEMSIENEGSEEEEMESKPYIEPDYYTGCSRKNKDTGTVYAHNRIVFGAPGTGKSFKLNDEQKDLISEGGEYERVTFHPDYSYANFVGTYKPVPTKNGISYEYVPGPFMRTYVKAIENGQSENKEDVKPFLLLIEEINRANVAAVFGEVFQLLDRDDRNASQYPVKPSEDIKAYLAKELGGRPEQYDEIKIPDNMYIWST
;
A
#
# COMPACT_ATOMS: atom_id res chain seq x y z
N MET A 1 -24.95 -29.48 -24.99
CA MET A 1 -25.15 -30.81 -25.61
C MET A 1 -25.24 -31.79 -24.45
N ILE A 2 -26.41 -32.34 -24.15
CA ILE A 2 -26.65 -33.26 -23.03
C ILE A 2 -26.20 -34.66 -23.49
N PRO A 3 -25.34 -35.38 -22.76
CA PRO A 3 -25.01 -36.74 -23.14
C PRO A 3 -26.18 -37.65 -22.70
N THR A 4 -26.86 -38.21 -23.68
CA THR A 4 -27.85 -39.29 -23.53
C THR A 4 -27.15 -40.63 -23.61
N SER A 5 -26.84 -41.26 -22.50
CA SER A 5 -26.80 -42.73 -22.39
C SER A 5 -26.70 -43.17 -20.94
N VAL A 6 -27.83 -43.25 -20.26
CA VAL A 6 -27.93 -44.03 -19.01
C VAL A 6 -28.11 -45.49 -19.40
N LYS A 7 -27.13 -46.36 -19.12
CA LYS A 7 -27.27 -47.81 -19.24
C LYS A 7 -28.13 -48.29 -18.08
N PHE A 8 -29.26 -48.88 -18.42
CA PHE A 8 -30.11 -49.57 -17.45
C PHE A 8 -29.37 -50.84 -16.96
N GLY A 9 -29.02 -50.90 -15.65
CA GLY A 9 -28.48 -52.10 -15.06
C GLY A 9 -27.50 -51.90 -13.89
N GLU A 10 -27.13 -50.70 -13.51
CA GLU A 10 -26.24 -50.47 -12.35
C GLU A 10 -27.05 -50.33 -11.06
N SER A 11 -26.55 -50.97 -9.99
CA SER A 11 -27.19 -50.85 -8.67
C SER A 11 -27.00 -49.45 -8.10
N LYS A 12 -27.88 -48.99 -7.20
CA LYS A 12 -27.72 -47.68 -6.54
C LYS A 12 -26.39 -47.53 -5.80
N GLU A 13 -25.75 -48.61 -5.41
CA GLU A 13 -24.44 -48.60 -4.74
C GLU A 13 -23.30 -48.35 -5.72
N ASP A 14 -23.37 -48.83 -6.96
CA ASP A 14 -22.34 -48.60 -7.98
C ASP A 14 -22.34 -47.13 -8.46
N ALA A 15 -23.54 -46.53 -8.54
CA ALA A 15 -23.68 -45.12 -8.88
C ALA A 15 -23.16 -44.15 -7.78
N VAL A 16 -23.34 -44.53 -6.51
CA VAL A 16 -22.83 -43.76 -5.36
C VAL A 16 -21.31 -43.87 -5.26
N ASN A 17 -20.74 -45.04 -5.53
CA ASN A 17 -19.29 -45.24 -5.51
C ASN A 17 -18.58 -44.52 -6.66
N SER A 18 -19.15 -44.47 -7.88
CA SER A 18 -18.59 -43.71 -8.97
C SER A 18 -18.65 -42.18 -8.73
N ILE A 19 -19.69 -41.67 -8.07
CA ILE A 19 -19.78 -40.25 -7.68
C ILE A 19 -18.78 -39.90 -6.56
N GLN A 20 -18.55 -40.83 -5.62
CA GLN A 20 -17.54 -40.67 -4.58
C GLN A 20 -16.09 -40.72 -5.11
N GLU A 21 -15.82 -41.57 -6.10
CA GLU A 21 -14.52 -41.59 -6.81
C GLU A 21 -14.30 -40.34 -7.64
N GLU A 22 -15.30 -39.82 -8.36
CA GLU A 22 -15.19 -38.56 -9.09
C GLU A 22 -15.00 -37.34 -8.14
N MET A 23 -15.68 -37.30 -7.00
CA MET A 23 -15.50 -36.27 -5.98
C MET A 23 -14.16 -36.35 -5.24
N SER A 24 -13.52 -37.54 -5.16
CA SER A 24 -12.18 -37.68 -4.57
C SER A 24 -11.06 -37.31 -5.55
N ILE A 25 -11.30 -37.41 -6.86
CA ILE A 25 -10.32 -37.00 -7.91
C ILE A 25 -10.33 -35.49 -8.12
N GLU A 26 -11.45 -34.78 -7.88
CA GLU A 26 -11.50 -33.31 -7.94
C GLU A 26 -10.85 -32.63 -6.74
N ASN A 27 -10.53 -33.35 -5.67
CA ASN A 27 -9.90 -32.79 -4.46
C ASN A 27 -8.36 -32.96 -4.40
N GLU A 28 -7.74 -33.57 -5.41
CA GLU A 28 -6.28 -33.70 -5.51
C GLU A 28 -5.66 -32.72 -6.53
N GLY A 29 -6.06 -31.47 -6.53
CA GLY A 29 -5.59 -30.51 -7.52
C GLY A 29 -5.53 -29.04 -7.10
N SER A 30 -5.73 -28.72 -5.82
CA SER A 30 -5.31 -27.43 -5.28
C SER A 30 -3.94 -27.60 -4.60
N GLU A 31 -2.88 -27.63 -5.39
CA GLU A 31 -1.60 -27.15 -4.92
C GLU A 31 -1.84 -25.67 -4.57
N GLU A 32 -2.29 -25.39 -3.34
CA GLU A 32 -2.01 -24.12 -2.70
C GLU A 32 -0.49 -24.06 -2.68
N GLU A 33 0.10 -23.30 -3.62
CA GLU A 33 1.46 -22.85 -3.48
C GLU A 33 1.50 -22.20 -2.09
N GLU A 34 2.02 -22.90 -1.09
CA GLU A 34 2.45 -22.31 0.19
C GLU A 34 3.48 -21.26 -0.19
N MET A 35 2.99 -20.05 -0.46
CA MET A 35 3.86 -18.88 -0.57
C MET A 35 4.56 -18.79 0.79
N GLU A 36 5.85 -19.13 0.85
CA GLU A 36 6.67 -18.90 2.04
C GLU A 36 6.41 -17.48 2.50
N SER A 37 5.62 -17.33 3.55
CA SER A 37 5.30 -16.01 4.09
C SER A 37 6.58 -15.39 4.63
N LYS A 38 6.90 -14.19 4.14
CA LYS A 38 8.01 -13.41 4.71
C LYS A 38 7.86 -13.36 6.24
N PRO A 39 8.93 -13.51 7.03
CA PRO A 39 8.83 -13.37 8.47
C PRO A 39 8.34 -11.96 8.82
N TYR A 40 7.53 -11.84 9.87
CA TYR A 40 7.12 -10.54 10.39
C TYR A 40 8.31 -9.83 11.02
N ILE A 41 8.52 -8.58 10.62
CA ILE A 41 9.43 -7.65 11.27
C ILE A 41 8.59 -6.47 11.73
N GLU A 42 8.62 -6.15 13.03
CA GLU A 42 7.87 -5.04 13.58
C GLU A 42 8.28 -3.72 12.90
N PRO A 43 7.32 -2.91 12.42
CA PRO A 43 7.62 -1.64 11.76
C PRO A 43 8.38 -0.68 12.67
N ASP A 44 9.53 -0.17 12.22
CA ASP A 44 10.22 0.92 12.90
C ASP A 44 9.72 2.28 12.38
N TYR A 45 8.94 2.95 13.19
CA TYR A 45 8.40 4.28 12.86
C TYR A 45 9.37 5.42 13.16
N TYR A 46 10.49 5.14 13.84
CA TYR A 46 11.44 6.14 14.35
C TYR A 46 12.86 5.83 13.88
N THR A 47 13.03 5.89 12.59
CA THR A 47 14.29 5.53 11.93
C THR A 47 15.40 6.55 12.15
N GLY A 48 15.05 7.79 12.55
CA GLY A 48 15.96 8.91 12.66
C GLY A 48 16.28 9.56 11.30
N CYS A 49 15.54 9.22 10.25
CA CYS A 49 15.74 9.80 8.93
C CYS A 49 15.28 11.26 8.91
N SER A 50 16.24 12.18 8.87
CA SER A 50 16.01 13.60 8.73
C SER A 50 16.92 14.16 7.64
N ARG A 51 16.34 14.94 6.71
CA ARG A 51 17.08 15.54 5.61
C ARG A 51 17.07 17.06 5.72
N LYS A 52 18.19 17.66 5.31
CA LYS A 52 18.37 19.11 5.30
C LYS A 52 18.53 19.58 3.85
N ASN A 53 17.97 20.72 3.58
CA ASN A 53 18.22 21.42 2.32
C ASN A 53 19.69 21.76 2.21
N LYS A 54 20.34 21.44 1.11
CA LYS A 54 21.80 21.61 0.90
C LYS A 54 22.23 23.05 0.91
N ASP A 55 21.37 23.97 0.40
CA ASP A 55 21.71 25.38 0.26
C ASP A 55 21.47 26.16 1.55
N THR A 56 20.38 25.84 2.28
CA THR A 56 19.95 26.58 3.46
C THR A 56 20.30 25.93 4.79
N GLY A 57 20.62 24.64 4.79
CA GLY A 57 20.82 23.83 6.00
C GLY A 57 19.55 23.58 6.81
N THR A 58 18.40 24.05 6.34
CA THR A 58 17.11 23.91 7.03
C THR A 58 16.58 22.49 6.90
N VAL A 59 16.09 21.91 8.00
CA VAL A 59 15.46 20.58 7.98
C VAL A 59 14.18 20.65 7.15
N TYR A 60 13.99 19.69 6.26
CA TYR A 60 12.77 19.56 5.48
C TYR A 60 11.59 19.15 6.37
N ALA A 61 10.48 19.87 6.24
CA ALA A 61 9.24 19.49 6.90
C ALA A 61 8.70 18.19 6.28
N HIS A 62 8.28 17.25 7.14
CA HIS A 62 7.75 15.95 6.71
C HIS A 62 6.40 16.12 6.01
N ASN A 63 5.51 16.98 6.55
CA ASN A 63 4.27 17.34 5.89
C ASN A 63 4.35 18.81 5.46
N ARG A 64 4.04 19.07 4.18
CA ARG A 64 4.18 20.43 3.63
C ARG A 64 3.15 20.73 2.55
N ILE A 65 2.56 21.91 2.65
CA ILE A 65 1.69 22.46 1.61
C ILE A 65 2.32 23.73 1.07
N VAL A 66 2.56 23.78 -0.24
CA VAL A 66 3.08 24.98 -0.93
C VAL A 66 1.93 25.64 -1.68
N PHE A 67 1.52 26.81 -1.21
CA PHE A 67 0.43 27.56 -1.81
C PHE A 67 0.93 28.91 -2.38
N GLY A 68 0.13 29.51 -3.26
CA GLY A 68 0.43 30.79 -3.88
C GLY A 68 -0.26 30.96 -5.24
N ALA A 69 -0.18 32.14 -5.83
CA ALA A 69 -0.82 32.45 -7.13
C ALA A 69 -0.29 31.54 -8.26
N PRO A 70 -1.09 31.30 -9.31
CA PRO A 70 -0.62 30.63 -10.52
C PRO A 70 0.61 31.34 -11.11
N GLY A 71 1.56 30.57 -11.65
CA GLY A 71 2.75 31.13 -12.30
C GLY A 71 3.87 31.62 -11.36
N THR A 72 3.74 31.48 -10.03
CA THR A 72 4.77 31.89 -9.06
C THR A 72 5.93 30.90 -8.89
N GLY A 73 6.03 29.88 -9.73
CA GLY A 73 7.14 28.92 -9.68
C GLY A 73 7.05 27.86 -8.59
N LYS A 74 5.88 27.67 -7.95
CA LYS A 74 5.70 26.67 -6.87
C LYS A 74 6.16 25.27 -7.25
N SER A 75 5.66 24.76 -8.37
CA SER A 75 6.00 23.42 -8.83
C SER A 75 7.48 23.29 -9.22
N PHE A 76 8.10 24.37 -9.74
CA PHE A 76 9.51 24.38 -10.03
C PHE A 76 10.35 24.27 -8.75
N LYS A 77 10.06 25.11 -7.76
CA LYS A 77 10.75 25.09 -6.46
C LYS A 77 10.55 23.73 -5.76
N LEU A 78 9.33 23.22 -5.74
CA LEU A 78 9.02 21.93 -5.11
C LEU A 78 9.74 20.77 -5.81
N ASN A 79 9.87 20.82 -7.14
CA ASN A 79 10.60 19.82 -7.91
C ASN A 79 12.11 19.87 -7.65
N ASP A 80 12.67 21.04 -7.41
CA ASP A 80 14.08 21.21 -7.07
C ASP A 80 14.38 20.70 -5.65
N GLU A 81 13.56 21.08 -4.69
CA GLU A 81 13.65 20.59 -3.31
C GLU A 81 13.39 19.08 -3.20
N GLN A 82 12.50 18.50 -4.02
CA GLN A 82 12.29 17.06 -4.12
C GLN A 82 13.58 16.35 -4.57
N LYS A 83 14.26 16.87 -5.60
CA LYS A 83 15.53 16.28 -6.06
C LYS A 83 16.61 16.35 -4.98
N ASP A 84 16.65 17.43 -4.23
CA ASP A 84 17.58 17.59 -3.12
C ASP A 84 17.26 16.60 -1.98
N LEU A 85 15.99 16.47 -1.60
CA LEU A 85 15.54 15.54 -0.55
C LEU A 85 15.99 14.09 -0.81
N ILE A 86 15.87 13.62 -2.05
CA ILE A 86 16.20 12.23 -2.42
C ILE A 86 17.61 12.07 -3.01
N SER A 87 18.44 13.11 -3.01
CA SER A 87 19.74 13.12 -3.70
C SER A 87 20.75 12.10 -3.18
N GLU A 88 20.61 11.67 -1.91
CA GLU A 88 21.43 10.67 -1.27
C GLU A 88 20.76 9.28 -1.24
N GLY A 89 19.84 9.06 -2.12
CA GLY A 89 18.97 7.88 -2.19
C GLY A 89 17.56 8.18 -1.69
N GLY A 90 16.65 7.24 -1.89
CA GLY A 90 15.23 7.41 -1.63
C GLY A 90 14.43 7.45 -2.92
N GLU A 91 13.14 7.50 -2.78
CA GLU A 91 12.21 7.49 -3.90
C GLU A 91 11.11 8.53 -3.71
N TYR A 92 10.46 8.88 -4.80
CA TYR A 92 9.24 9.68 -4.72
C TYR A 92 8.17 9.12 -5.65
N GLU A 93 6.94 9.32 -5.24
CA GLU A 93 5.78 9.09 -6.08
C GLU A 93 5.01 10.40 -6.25
N ARG A 94 4.61 10.72 -7.49
CA ARG A 94 3.90 11.95 -7.82
C ARG A 94 2.50 11.63 -8.29
N VAL A 95 1.53 12.32 -7.74
CA VAL A 95 0.11 12.21 -8.11
C VAL A 95 -0.49 13.59 -8.30
N THR A 96 -1.49 13.68 -9.18
CA THR A 96 -2.24 14.92 -9.40
C THR A 96 -3.70 14.67 -9.03
N PHE A 97 -4.22 15.48 -8.11
CA PHE A 97 -5.62 15.38 -7.73
C PHE A 97 -6.53 16.02 -8.80
N HIS A 98 -7.70 15.47 -8.97
CA HIS A 98 -8.77 15.94 -9.85
C HIS A 98 -10.12 15.74 -9.15
N PRO A 99 -11.23 16.35 -9.63
CA PRO A 99 -12.51 16.32 -8.90
C PRO A 99 -13.02 14.92 -8.54
N ASP A 100 -12.76 13.93 -9.39
CA ASP A 100 -13.20 12.53 -9.18
C ASP A 100 -12.17 11.67 -8.46
N TYR A 101 -11.08 12.26 -7.94
CA TYR A 101 -10.07 11.52 -7.20
C TYR A 101 -10.63 11.05 -5.85
N SER A 102 -10.48 9.77 -5.53
CA SER A 102 -11.15 9.14 -4.40
C SER A 102 -10.17 8.43 -3.46
N TYR A 103 -10.65 8.02 -2.29
CA TYR A 103 -9.92 7.16 -1.35
C TYR A 103 -9.39 5.89 -2.04
N ALA A 104 -10.23 5.25 -2.86
CA ALA A 104 -9.84 4.06 -3.62
C ALA A 104 -8.67 4.30 -4.60
N ASN A 105 -8.54 5.52 -5.14
CA ASN A 105 -7.42 5.89 -5.99
C ASN A 105 -6.16 6.20 -5.16
N PHE A 106 -6.32 6.77 -3.97
CA PHE A 106 -5.24 7.27 -3.12
C PHE A 106 -4.66 6.20 -2.21
N VAL A 107 -5.50 5.50 -1.49
CA VAL A 107 -5.11 4.46 -0.54
C VAL A 107 -5.09 3.10 -1.22
N GLY A 108 -6.16 2.73 -1.90
CA GLY A 108 -6.27 1.47 -2.64
C GLY A 108 -7.67 0.87 -2.57
N THR A 109 -7.89 -0.16 -3.36
CA THR A 109 -9.15 -0.90 -3.41
C THR A 109 -8.98 -2.25 -4.07
N TYR A 110 -9.91 -3.17 -3.84
CA TYR A 110 -10.00 -4.41 -4.60
C TYR A 110 -10.42 -4.16 -6.04
N LYS A 111 -9.72 -4.79 -6.97
CA LYS A 111 -10.06 -4.77 -8.41
C LYS A 111 -10.10 -6.19 -8.97
N PRO A 112 -10.98 -6.45 -9.94
CA PRO A 112 -10.96 -7.71 -10.67
C PRO A 112 -9.68 -7.81 -11.50
N VAL A 113 -8.96 -8.91 -11.35
CA VAL A 113 -7.74 -9.23 -12.10
C VAL A 113 -7.97 -10.53 -12.87
N PRO A 114 -7.74 -10.56 -14.20
CA PRO A 114 -7.81 -11.79 -14.97
C PRO A 114 -6.75 -12.79 -14.52
N THR A 115 -7.16 -14.03 -14.27
CA THR A 115 -6.28 -15.16 -13.95
C THR A 115 -6.43 -16.26 -15.00
N LYS A 116 -5.55 -17.27 -14.99
CA LYS A 116 -5.66 -18.42 -15.90
C LYS A 116 -6.99 -19.19 -15.73
N ASN A 117 -7.58 -19.14 -14.53
CA ASN A 117 -8.78 -19.89 -14.18
C ASN A 117 -10.05 -19.01 -14.07
N GLY A 118 -9.98 -17.74 -14.47
CA GLY A 118 -11.13 -16.82 -14.41
C GLY A 118 -10.77 -15.42 -13.93
N ILE A 119 -11.60 -14.84 -13.06
CA ILE A 119 -11.39 -13.52 -12.49
C ILE A 119 -11.16 -13.68 -10.98
N SER A 120 -10.04 -13.18 -10.50
CA SER A 120 -9.76 -13.00 -9.08
C SER A 120 -9.99 -11.54 -8.68
N TYR A 121 -10.13 -11.27 -7.38
CA TYR A 121 -10.15 -9.90 -6.85
C TYR A 121 -8.90 -9.70 -6.01
N GLU A 122 -8.10 -8.70 -6.39
CA GLU A 122 -6.87 -8.37 -5.69
C GLU A 122 -6.89 -6.93 -5.18
N TYR A 123 -6.28 -6.72 -4.01
CA TYR A 123 -6.08 -5.37 -3.52
C TYR A 123 -5.01 -4.68 -4.36
N VAL A 124 -5.40 -3.56 -4.98
CA VAL A 124 -4.51 -2.71 -5.78
C VAL A 124 -4.20 -1.46 -4.95
N PRO A 125 -2.96 -1.34 -4.44
CA PRO A 125 -2.58 -0.21 -3.60
C PRO A 125 -2.58 1.10 -4.38
N GLY A 126 -3.05 2.16 -3.75
CA GLY A 126 -2.89 3.52 -4.23
C GLY A 126 -1.49 4.07 -3.91
N PRO A 127 -1.19 5.30 -4.38
CA PRO A 127 0.13 5.92 -4.17
C PRO A 127 0.50 6.09 -2.71
N PHE A 128 -0.46 6.37 -1.82
CA PHE A 128 -0.21 6.44 -0.40
C PHE A 128 0.32 5.10 0.16
N MET A 129 -0.38 4.00 -0.12
CA MET A 129 0.02 2.69 0.39
C MET A 129 1.32 2.18 -0.24
N ARG A 130 1.56 2.45 -1.52
CA ARG A 130 2.85 2.10 -2.15
C ARG A 130 4.03 2.83 -1.53
N THR A 131 3.88 4.14 -1.29
CA THR A 131 4.92 4.94 -0.62
C THR A 131 5.11 4.49 0.82
N TYR A 132 4.01 4.20 1.53
CA TYR A 132 4.02 3.72 2.91
C TYR A 132 4.79 2.40 3.05
N VAL A 133 4.45 1.39 2.25
CA VAL A 133 5.11 0.07 2.29
C VAL A 133 6.61 0.20 2.05
N LYS A 134 7.03 0.96 1.04
CA LYS A 134 8.45 1.21 0.76
C LYS A 134 9.17 1.91 1.92
N ALA A 135 8.53 2.88 2.56
CA ALA A 135 9.11 3.57 3.70
C ALA A 135 9.28 2.64 4.90
N ILE A 136 8.26 1.81 5.21
CA ILE A 136 8.35 0.81 6.28
C ILE A 136 9.43 -0.23 5.97
N GLU A 137 9.44 -0.81 4.77
CA GLU A 137 10.41 -1.83 4.36
C GLU A 137 11.85 -1.30 4.47
N ASN A 138 12.10 -0.08 4.01
CA ASN A 138 13.43 0.54 4.14
C ASN A 138 13.77 0.92 5.59
N GLY A 139 12.77 1.32 6.39
CA GLY A 139 12.97 1.65 7.81
C GLY A 139 13.43 0.47 8.67
N GLN A 140 13.21 -0.77 8.21
CA GLN A 140 13.66 -2.01 8.83
C GLN A 140 15.16 -2.30 8.59
N SER A 141 15.88 -1.41 7.90
CA SER A 141 17.33 -1.57 7.68
C SER A 141 18.08 -1.67 9.00
N GLU A 142 18.97 -2.66 9.11
CA GLU A 142 19.84 -2.83 10.29
C GLU A 142 20.77 -1.63 10.51
N ASN A 143 21.23 -1.03 9.41
CA ASN A 143 22.05 0.18 9.46
C ASN A 143 21.17 1.42 9.23
N LYS A 144 21.02 2.25 10.24
CA LYS A 144 20.23 3.49 10.18
C LYS A 144 20.75 4.51 9.16
N GLU A 145 22.01 4.44 8.76
CA GLU A 145 22.58 5.30 7.69
C GLU A 145 22.01 4.92 6.30
N ASP A 146 21.55 3.68 6.14
CA ASP A 146 20.95 3.19 4.90
C ASP A 146 19.46 3.56 4.77
N VAL A 147 18.85 4.10 5.83
CA VAL A 147 17.47 4.56 5.77
C VAL A 147 17.36 5.82 4.90
N LYS A 148 16.47 5.76 3.92
CA LYS A 148 16.27 6.78 2.90
C LYS A 148 14.90 7.43 3.02
N PRO A 149 14.74 8.68 2.56
CA PRO A 149 13.45 9.35 2.52
C PRO A 149 12.57 8.83 1.38
N PHE A 150 11.28 8.71 1.65
CA PHE A 150 10.24 8.39 0.66
C PHE A 150 9.24 9.54 0.60
N LEU A 151 9.09 10.13 -0.56
CA LEU A 151 8.25 11.30 -0.75
C LEU A 151 6.98 10.97 -1.56
N LEU A 152 5.82 11.26 -0.99
CA LEU A 152 4.56 11.35 -1.71
C LEU A 152 4.32 12.83 -2.08
N LEU A 153 4.36 13.13 -3.37
CA LEU A 153 4.15 14.48 -3.90
C LEU A 153 2.77 14.59 -4.53
N ILE A 154 1.91 15.42 -3.96
CA ILE A 154 0.53 15.62 -4.39
C ILE A 154 0.41 16.98 -5.07
N GLU A 155 0.12 16.98 -6.37
CA GLU A 155 -0.17 18.20 -7.11
C GLU A 155 -1.66 18.51 -7.13
N GLU A 156 -1.99 19.81 -7.12
CA GLU A 156 -3.38 20.28 -7.21
C GLU A 156 -4.29 19.71 -6.10
N ILE A 157 -3.80 19.63 -4.88
CA ILE A 157 -4.51 19.02 -3.74
C ILE A 157 -5.92 19.59 -3.54
N ASN A 158 -6.10 20.88 -3.86
CA ASN A 158 -7.38 21.60 -3.74
C ASN A 158 -8.42 21.23 -4.80
N ARG A 159 -8.06 20.45 -5.83
CA ARG A 159 -9.00 20.03 -6.87
C ARG A 159 -9.90 18.87 -6.46
N ALA A 160 -9.54 18.12 -5.43
CA ALA A 160 -10.35 17.03 -4.91
C ALA A 160 -10.97 17.39 -3.54
N ASN A 161 -11.92 16.58 -3.10
CA ASN A 161 -12.37 16.62 -1.70
C ASN A 161 -11.32 15.92 -0.83
N VAL A 162 -10.36 16.69 -0.32
CA VAL A 162 -9.20 16.18 0.43
C VAL A 162 -9.61 15.28 1.60
N ALA A 163 -10.63 15.67 2.36
CA ALA A 163 -11.10 14.88 3.50
C ALA A 163 -11.63 13.51 3.06
N ALA A 164 -12.35 13.44 1.93
CA ALA A 164 -12.86 12.18 1.40
C ALA A 164 -11.74 11.32 0.77
N VAL A 165 -10.74 11.96 0.15
CA VAL A 165 -9.60 11.24 -0.45
C VAL A 165 -8.70 10.60 0.60
N PHE A 166 -8.41 11.32 1.67
CA PHE A 166 -7.56 10.80 2.75
C PHE A 166 -8.33 9.87 3.70
N GLY A 167 -9.64 10.11 3.92
CA GLY A 167 -10.42 9.32 4.89
C GLY A 167 -9.74 9.24 6.25
N GLU A 168 -9.66 8.06 6.83
CA GLU A 168 -9.02 7.82 8.12
C GLU A 168 -7.51 8.09 8.14
N VAL A 169 -6.81 7.93 7.01
CA VAL A 169 -5.36 8.18 6.96
C VAL A 169 -5.01 9.66 7.15
N PHE A 170 -6.02 10.55 7.11
CA PHE A 170 -5.81 11.96 7.42
C PHE A 170 -5.26 12.19 8.82
N GLN A 171 -5.71 11.39 9.79
CA GLN A 171 -5.24 11.45 11.17
C GLN A 171 -3.75 11.13 11.31
N LEU A 172 -3.20 10.32 10.39
CA LEU A 172 -1.78 9.96 10.38
C LEU A 172 -0.86 11.13 10.04
N LEU A 173 -1.41 12.24 9.51
CA LEU A 173 -0.63 13.44 9.17
C LEU A 173 -0.23 14.24 10.40
N ASP A 174 -0.86 14.05 11.56
CA ASP A 174 -0.41 14.65 12.81
C ASP A 174 0.89 13.96 13.24
N ARG A 175 1.98 14.71 13.29
CA ARG A 175 3.31 14.22 13.62
C ARG A 175 3.71 14.56 15.04
N ASP A 176 4.38 13.63 15.70
CA ASP A 176 5.02 13.86 17.00
C ASP A 176 6.38 14.57 16.84
N ASP A 177 7.05 14.84 17.96
CA ASP A 177 8.36 15.52 17.99
C ASP A 177 9.47 14.76 17.27
N ARG A 178 9.28 13.48 16.97
CA ARG A 178 10.20 12.64 16.20
C ARG A 178 9.77 12.43 14.75
N ASN A 179 8.72 13.15 14.32
CA ASN A 179 8.19 13.16 12.97
C ASN A 179 7.51 11.87 12.49
N ALA A 180 7.21 10.90 13.36
CA ALA A 180 6.27 9.83 13.07
C ALA A 180 4.82 10.27 13.38
N SER A 181 3.81 9.53 12.90
CA SER A 181 2.41 9.83 13.28
C SER A 181 2.25 9.81 14.80
N GLN A 182 1.65 10.85 15.37
CA GLN A 182 1.38 10.94 16.79
C GLN A 182 0.36 9.89 17.22
N TYR A 183 -0.71 9.74 16.43
CA TYR A 183 -1.77 8.77 16.70
C TYR A 183 -1.76 7.66 15.65
N PRO A 184 -1.96 6.41 16.07
CA PRO A 184 -2.15 5.32 15.12
C PRO A 184 -3.57 5.35 14.54
N VAL A 185 -3.72 4.67 13.41
CA VAL A 185 -5.02 4.37 12.79
C VAL A 185 -5.17 2.86 12.70
N LYS A 186 -6.39 2.37 12.90
CA LYS A 186 -6.75 0.98 12.67
C LYS A 186 -7.12 0.79 11.21
N PRO A 187 -6.28 0.12 10.41
CA PRO A 187 -6.59 -0.09 9.00
C PRO A 187 -7.71 -1.11 8.82
N SER A 188 -8.38 -1.07 7.67
CA SER A 188 -9.35 -2.09 7.27
C SER A 188 -8.69 -3.47 7.13
N GLU A 189 -9.48 -4.54 7.20
CA GLU A 189 -8.96 -5.91 7.03
C GLU A 189 -8.27 -6.10 5.68
N ASP A 190 -8.73 -5.41 4.65
CA ASP A 190 -8.13 -5.40 3.31
C ASP A 190 -6.70 -4.85 3.34
N ILE A 191 -6.50 -3.74 4.04
CA ILE A 191 -5.18 -3.11 4.19
C ILE A 191 -4.28 -4.00 5.06
N LYS A 192 -4.78 -4.60 6.14
CA LYS A 192 -4.01 -5.53 6.97
C LYS A 192 -3.51 -6.73 6.16
N ALA A 193 -4.40 -7.33 5.36
CA ALA A 193 -4.04 -8.45 4.48
C ALA A 193 -2.99 -8.04 3.44
N TYR A 194 -3.14 -6.85 2.85
CA TYR A 194 -2.15 -6.30 1.92
C TYR A 194 -0.79 -6.07 2.61
N LEU A 195 -0.77 -5.46 3.80
CA LEU A 195 0.47 -5.22 4.55
C LEU A 195 1.17 -6.53 4.93
N ALA A 196 0.42 -7.53 5.38
CA ALA A 196 0.97 -8.86 5.68
C ALA A 196 1.58 -9.53 4.45
N LYS A 197 0.96 -9.36 3.27
CA LYS A 197 1.50 -9.87 2.00
C LYS A 197 2.82 -9.20 1.61
N GLU A 198 2.91 -7.87 1.73
CA GLU A 198 4.08 -7.11 1.29
C GLU A 198 5.23 -7.14 2.32
N LEU A 199 4.90 -6.93 3.59
CA LEU A 199 5.86 -6.75 4.68
C LEU A 199 6.09 -8.03 5.50
N GLY A 200 5.31 -9.08 5.26
CA GLY A 200 5.39 -10.36 5.98
C GLY A 200 4.48 -10.44 7.20
N GLY A 201 4.47 -11.61 7.85
CA GLY A 201 3.65 -11.87 9.02
C GLY A 201 2.17 -12.16 8.70
N ARG A 202 1.30 -11.82 9.65
CA ARG A 202 -0.15 -12.05 9.59
C ARG A 202 -0.93 -10.75 9.70
N PRO A 203 -2.14 -10.65 9.11
CA PRO A 203 -2.96 -9.44 9.15
C PRO A 203 -3.18 -8.85 10.55
N GLU A 204 -3.34 -9.69 11.58
CA GLU A 204 -3.59 -9.27 12.96
C GLU A 204 -2.40 -8.51 13.59
N GLN A 205 -1.21 -8.61 13.00
CA GLN A 205 -0.02 -7.89 13.46
C GLN A 205 -0.01 -6.43 13.00
N TYR A 206 -0.94 -6.06 12.11
CA TYR A 206 -1.13 -4.70 11.57
C TYR A 206 -2.41 -4.04 12.11
N ASP A 207 -2.78 -4.32 13.38
CA ASP A 207 -3.96 -3.71 14.01
C ASP A 207 -3.88 -2.19 14.15
N GLU A 208 -2.68 -1.66 14.18
CA GLU A 208 -2.41 -0.22 14.20
C GLU A 208 -1.27 0.14 13.26
N ILE A 209 -1.44 1.21 12.49
CA ILE A 209 -0.41 1.74 11.60
C ILE A 209 -0.11 3.21 11.92
N LYS A 210 1.15 3.62 11.68
CA LYS A 210 1.63 4.99 11.76
C LYS A 210 2.47 5.31 10.53
N ILE A 211 2.48 6.54 10.08
CA ILE A 211 3.44 6.97 9.07
C ILE A 211 4.82 7.12 9.73
N PRO A 212 5.88 6.48 9.20
CA PRO A 212 7.22 6.58 9.75
C PRO A 212 7.88 7.93 9.45
N ASP A 213 8.93 8.25 10.20
CA ASP A 213 9.68 9.50 10.06
C ASP A 213 10.49 9.62 8.77
N ASN A 214 10.70 8.54 8.03
CA ASN A 214 11.33 8.56 6.71
C ASN A 214 10.33 8.75 5.55
N MET A 215 9.02 8.92 5.83
CA MET A 215 7.99 9.22 4.83
C MET A 215 7.58 10.69 4.86
N TYR A 216 7.74 11.36 3.73
CA TYR A 216 7.40 12.77 3.52
C TYR A 216 6.16 12.89 2.64
N ILE A 217 5.30 13.87 2.94
CA ILE A 217 4.08 14.15 2.15
C ILE A 217 4.04 15.64 1.83
N TRP A 218 4.28 15.97 0.57
CA TRP A 218 4.29 17.36 0.11
C TRP A 218 3.18 17.60 -0.91
N SER A 219 2.65 18.81 -0.93
CA SER A 219 1.55 19.14 -1.85
C SER A 219 1.63 20.59 -2.36
N THR A 220 0.97 20.80 -3.52
CA THR A 220 0.73 22.14 -4.11
C THR A 220 -0.76 22.38 -4.27
#